data_66f60b69462831c3ee392f2dfd1c1dcd
#
_entry.id   66f60b69462831c3ee392f2dfd1c1dcd
#
_cell.length_a   1.000
_cell.length_b   1.000
_cell.length_c   1.000
_cell.angle_alpha   90.00
_cell.angle_beta   90.00
_cell.angle_gamma   90.00
#
_symmetry.space_group_name_H-M   'P 1'
#
loop_
_entity.id
_entity.type
_entity.pdbx_description
1 polymer ?
#
loop_
_entity_poly.entity_id
_entity_poly.type
_entity_poly.pdbx_seq_one_letter_code
_entity_poly.pdbx_strand_id
1 'polypeptide(L)'
;QRMAAEGHQIGTHSYDHAATGGGNGVDMTRQSPEKQIEEVQMGQQAIADATGSEASKVFRSPGGNFHGEIIWNLQPYITSEIGWNVDTEDWRRPGADAIAERLLSVKPGDVVLMHDGGGDRSQTIEALKIALPQLRAEGYKFVTIDQLLAYDDAKALAQELASQQAAE
;
A
#
# COMPACT_ATOMS: atom_id res chain seq x y z
N GLN A 1 15.91 5.61 -4.70
CA GLN A 1 16.75 6.46 -3.82
C GLN A 1 15.99 7.71 -3.37
N ARG A 2 15.44 8.51 -4.28
CA ARG A 2 14.77 9.76 -3.94
C ARG A 2 13.56 9.53 -3.01
N MET A 3 12.69 8.57 -3.29
CA MET A 3 11.55 8.26 -2.41
C MET A 3 11.99 7.91 -0.98
N ALA A 4 13.05 7.10 -0.84
CA ALA A 4 13.59 6.77 0.48
C ALA A 4 14.11 8.01 1.21
N ALA A 5 14.85 8.88 0.51
CA ALA A 5 15.39 10.12 1.07
C ALA A 5 14.29 11.12 1.47
N GLU A 6 13.16 11.10 0.80
CA GLU A 6 11.99 11.95 1.10
C GLU A 6 11.04 11.34 2.15
N GLY A 7 11.39 10.20 2.76
CA GLY A 7 10.64 9.59 3.86
C GLY A 7 9.42 8.76 3.46
N HIS A 8 9.33 8.36 2.20
CA HIS A 8 8.29 7.41 1.78
C HIS A 8 8.59 6.00 2.29
N GLN A 9 7.56 5.29 2.71
CA GLN A 9 7.65 3.88 3.06
C GLN A 9 7.66 3.04 1.77
N ILE A 10 8.70 2.21 1.61
CA ILE A 10 8.90 1.40 0.43
C ILE A 10 8.84 -0.07 0.82
N GLY A 11 7.77 -0.75 0.44
CA GLY A 11 7.54 -2.17 0.65
C GLY A 11 7.48 -2.93 -0.67
N THR A 12 7.54 -4.26 -0.60
CA THR A 12 7.49 -5.09 -1.81
C THR A 12 6.05 -5.33 -2.28
N HIS A 13 5.91 -5.51 -3.61
CA HIS A 13 4.69 -5.89 -4.31
C HIS A 13 4.96 -7.14 -5.18
N SER A 14 5.68 -8.13 -4.61
CA SER A 14 6.42 -9.21 -5.23
C SER A 14 7.61 -8.72 -6.08
N TYR A 15 8.39 -9.64 -6.65
CA TYR A 15 9.55 -9.29 -7.47
C TYR A 15 9.16 -8.97 -8.91
N ASP A 16 8.34 -9.81 -9.52
CA ASP A 16 7.97 -9.72 -10.94
C ASP A 16 6.50 -9.40 -11.17
N HIS A 17 5.79 -8.89 -10.15
CA HIS A 17 4.35 -8.64 -10.16
C HIS A 17 3.56 -9.92 -10.50
N ALA A 18 3.75 -10.98 -9.70
CA ALA A 18 3.15 -12.29 -9.90
C ALA A 18 1.63 -12.27 -9.70
N ALA A 19 0.91 -11.82 -10.73
CA ALA A 19 -0.55 -11.74 -10.77
C ALA A 19 -1.08 -12.23 -12.12
N THR A 20 -2.30 -12.74 -12.14
CA THR A 20 -2.98 -13.10 -13.39
C THR A 20 -3.09 -11.86 -14.29
N GLY A 21 -2.51 -11.95 -15.48
CA GLY A 21 -2.48 -10.85 -16.45
C GLY A 21 -1.39 -9.80 -16.22
N GLY A 22 -0.49 -10.00 -15.25
CA GLY A 22 0.66 -9.13 -14.98
C GLY A 22 1.92 -9.97 -14.72
N GLY A 23 3.10 -9.34 -14.79
CA GLY A 23 4.38 -9.97 -14.53
C GLY A 23 4.64 -11.20 -15.42
N ASN A 24 5.05 -12.28 -14.82
CA ASN A 24 5.24 -13.57 -15.51
C ASN A 24 3.92 -14.34 -15.76
N GLY A 25 2.79 -13.77 -15.42
CA GLY A 25 1.47 -14.34 -15.64
C GLY A 25 1.06 -15.45 -14.65
N VAL A 26 1.90 -15.76 -13.67
CA VAL A 26 1.57 -16.74 -12.62
C VAL A 26 1.07 -16.00 -11.40
N ASP A 27 -0.19 -16.21 -11.07
CA ASP A 27 -0.80 -15.65 -9.87
C ASP A 27 -0.10 -16.19 -8.61
N MET A 28 0.37 -15.29 -7.75
CA MET A 28 1.08 -15.63 -6.53
C MET A 28 0.26 -16.56 -5.62
N THR A 29 -1.06 -16.46 -5.64
CA THR A 29 -1.96 -17.34 -4.88
C THR A 29 -1.90 -18.80 -5.32
N ARG A 30 -1.41 -19.07 -6.54
CA ARG A 30 -1.28 -20.40 -7.13
C ARG A 30 0.14 -20.96 -7.09
N GLN A 31 1.07 -20.19 -6.55
CA GLN A 31 2.46 -20.63 -6.37
C GLN A 31 2.60 -21.43 -5.08
N SER A 32 3.67 -22.24 -5.00
CA SER A 32 3.99 -22.92 -3.74
C SER A 32 4.43 -21.91 -2.67
N PRO A 33 4.33 -22.25 -1.37
CA PRO A 33 4.79 -21.39 -0.29
C PRO A 33 6.23 -20.90 -0.48
N GLU A 34 7.12 -21.78 -0.92
CA GLU A 34 8.54 -21.47 -1.16
C GLU A 34 8.68 -20.40 -2.25
N LYS A 35 7.87 -20.49 -3.32
CA LYS A 35 7.92 -19.52 -4.41
C LYS A 35 7.31 -18.18 -4.01
N GLN A 36 6.26 -18.18 -3.20
CA GLN A 36 5.70 -16.96 -2.61
C GLN A 36 6.73 -16.23 -1.74
N ILE A 37 7.46 -16.98 -0.91
CA ILE A 37 8.55 -16.45 -0.07
C ILE A 37 9.67 -15.88 -0.94
N GLU A 38 10.10 -16.61 -1.97
CA GLU A 38 11.14 -16.16 -2.90
C GLU A 38 10.76 -14.82 -3.56
N GLU A 39 9.53 -14.68 -4.05
CA GLU A 39 9.01 -13.43 -4.65
C GLU A 39 9.10 -12.24 -3.69
N VAL A 40 8.74 -12.44 -2.43
CA VAL A 40 8.82 -11.38 -1.42
C VAL A 40 10.27 -11.04 -1.09
N GLN A 41 11.13 -12.05 -0.85
CA GLN A 41 12.53 -11.84 -0.50
C GLN A 41 13.32 -11.18 -1.62
N MET A 42 13.11 -11.60 -2.87
CA MET A 42 13.74 -10.99 -4.04
C MET A 42 13.30 -9.53 -4.22
N GLY A 43 12.00 -9.24 -4.00
CA GLY A 43 11.50 -7.88 -4.04
C GLY A 43 12.08 -7.00 -2.93
N GLN A 44 12.19 -7.51 -1.71
CA GLN A 44 12.84 -6.82 -0.58
C GLN A 44 14.31 -6.55 -0.86
N GLN A 45 15.04 -7.53 -1.39
CA GLN A 45 16.44 -7.37 -1.76
C GLN A 45 16.64 -6.32 -2.86
N ALA A 46 15.80 -6.34 -3.89
CA ALA A 46 15.87 -5.35 -4.96
C ALA A 46 15.63 -3.92 -4.45
N ILE A 47 14.74 -3.75 -3.48
CA ILE A 47 14.52 -2.46 -2.81
C ILE A 47 15.76 -2.04 -2.03
N ALA A 48 16.35 -2.95 -1.25
CA ALA A 48 17.56 -2.68 -0.47
C ALA A 48 18.73 -2.29 -1.37
N ASP A 49 18.94 -3.00 -2.47
CA ASP A 49 19.99 -2.70 -3.46
C ASP A 49 19.79 -1.33 -4.12
N ALA A 50 18.55 -0.98 -4.43
CA ALA A 50 18.21 0.29 -5.08
C ALA A 50 18.27 1.50 -4.14
N THR A 51 17.96 1.32 -2.86
CA THR A 51 17.80 2.42 -1.90
C THR A 51 18.96 2.55 -0.92
N GLY A 52 19.70 1.48 -0.69
CA GLY A 52 20.70 1.37 0.37
C GLY A 52 20.09 1.18 1.77
N SER A 53 18.80 0.85 1.86
CA SER A 53 18.06 0.66 3.10
C SER A 53 17.19 -0.59 3.01
N GLU A 54 16.93 -1.23 4.15
CA GLU A 54 16.00 -2.35 4.18
C GLU A 54 14.60 -1.95 3.68
N ALA A 55 13.95 -2.85 2.94
CA ALA A 55 12.55 -2.69 2.58
C ALA A 55 11.66 -2.73 3.81
N SER A 56 10.59 -1.96 3.80
CA SER A 56 9.51 -2.14 4.77
C SER A 56 8.94 -3.56 4.67
N LYS A 57 8.57 -4.12 5.81
CA LYS A 57 7.89 -5.43 5.87
C LYS A 57 6.38 -5.36 5.62
N VAL A 58 5.88 -4.19 5.24
CA VAL A 58 4.53 -4.05 4.71
C VAL A 58 4.51 -4.59 3.28
N PHE A 59 3.57 -5.46 2.99
CA PHE A 59 3.40 -6.12 1.70
C PHE A 59 2.04 -5.80 1.11
N ARG A 60 1.95 -5.79 -0.21
CA ARG A 60 0.69 -5.77 -0.94
C ARG A 60 0.72 -6.85 -2.01
N SER A 61 -0.33 -7.70 -2.02
CA SER A 61 -0.44 -8.76 -3.03
C SER A 61 -0.64 -8.19 -4.43
N PRO A 62 0.10 -8.68 -5.43
CA PRO A 62 -0.09 -8.32 -6.83
C PRO A 62 -1.52 -8.54 -7.29
N GLY A 63 -2.06 -7.58 -8.06
CA GLY A 63 -3.42 -7.66 -8.58
C GLY A 63 -4.52 -7.55 -7.52
N GLY A 64 -4.18 -7.29 -6.25
CA GLY A 64 -5.14 -7.30 -5.15
C GLY A 64 -5.67 -8.70 -4.80
N ASN A 65 -4.92 -9.74 -5.15
CA ASN A 65 -5.28 -11.13 -4.89
C ASN A 65 -4.96 -11.50 -3.44
N PHE A 66 -5.72 -10.92 -2.50
CA PHE A 66 -5.59 -11.22 -1.07
C PHE A 66 -6.10 -12.62 -0.78
N HIS A 67 -5.25 -13.44 -0.16
CA HIS A 67 -5.62 -14.80 0.23
C HIS A 67 -4.98 -15.16 1.57
N GLY A 68 -5.78 -15.60 2.53
CA GLY A 68 -5.33 -15.85 3.90
C GLY A 68 -4.15 -16.81 4.03
N GLU A 69 -4.02 -17.80 3.15
CA GLU A 69 -2.89 -18.73 3.16
C GLU A 69 -1.57 -18.04 2.82
N ILE A 70 -1.57 -17.04 1.92
CA ILE A 70 -0.36 -16.28 1.57
C ILE A 70 0.18 -15.57 2.80
N ILE A 71 -0.68 -14.92 3.58
CA ILE A 71 -0.29 -14.22 4.81
C ILE A 71 0.43 -15.16 5.77
N TRP A 72 -0.10 -16.38 5.97
CA TRP A 72 0.53 -17.38 6.84
C TRP A 72 1.90 -17.83 6.32
N ASN A 73 2.01 -18.05 5.01
CA ASN A 73 3.29 -18.46 4.40
C ASN A 73 4.34 -17.35 4.49
N LEU A 74 3.93 -16.09 4.39
CA LEU A 74 4.82 -14.94 4.40
C LEU A 74 5.08 -14.35 5.79
N GLN A 75 4.38 -14.78 6.83
CA GLN A 75 4.47 -14.21 8.18
C GLN A 75 5.88 -13.97 8.72
N PRO A 76 6.90 -14.83 8.47
CA PRO A 76 8.27 -14.56 8.90
C PRO A 76 8.93 -13.37 8.17
N TYR A 77 8.43 -12.99 7.00
CA TYR A 77 9.05 -12.02 6.08
C TYR A 77 8.30 -10.70 6.01
N ILE A 78 7.03 -10.68 6.37
CA ILE A 78 6.18 -9.50 6.38
C ILE A 78 5.56 -9.28 7.77
N THR A 79 5.25 -8.04 8.09
CA THR A 79 4.51 -7.68 9.32
C THR A 79 3.02 -7.49 9.05
N SER A 80 2.68 -7.06 7.84
CA SER A 80 1.30 -6.83 7.44
C SER A 80 1.13 -6.93 5.93
N GLU A 81 -0.02 -7.41 5.50
CA GLU A 81 -0.49 -7.29 4.12
C GLU A 81 -1.55 -6.18 4.08
N ILE A 82 -1.34 -5.21 3.19
CA ILE A 82 -2.17 -4.01 3.11
C ILE A 82 -2.95 -3.96 1.80
N GLY A 83 -4.26 -3.93 1.92
CA GLY A 83 -5.18 -3.62 0.83
C GLY A 83 -5.40 -2.12 0.65
N TRP A 84 -6.57 -1.78 0.16
CA TRP A 84 -7.07 -0.41 0.02
C TRP A 84 -8.59 -0.41 0.19
N ASN A 85 -9.14 0.74 0.53
CA ASN A 85 -10.57 0.97 0.59
C ASN A 85 -11.04 2.05 -0.37
N VAL A 86 -10.11 2.78 -0.99
CA VAL A 86 -10.40 3.71 -2.07
C VAL A 86 -9.60 3.31 -3.31
N ASP A 87 -10.29 2.86 -4.36
CA ASP A 87 -9.69 2.56 -5.66
C ASP A 87 -9.95 3.72 -6.62
N THR A 88 -8.89 4.36 -7.05
CA THR A 88 -8.97 5.46 -8.01
C THR A 88 -9.24 4.99 -9.43
N GLU A 89 -9.06 3.69 -9.71
CA GLU A 89 -9.09 3.09 -11.04
C GLU A 89 -8.20 3.82 -12.08
N ASP A 90 -7.12 4.45 -11.61
CA ASP A 90 -6.21 5.23 -12.45
C ASP A 90 -5.56 4.39 -13.55
N TRP A 91 -5.41 3.09 -13.31
CA TRP A 91 -4.92 2.12 -14.28
C TRP A 91 -5.79 1.99 -15.53
N ARG A 92 -7.09 2.31 -15.44
CA ARG A 92 -8.03 2.37 -16.57
C ARG A 92 -7.93 3.66 -17.38
N ARG A 93 -7.21 4.66 -16.87
CA ARG A 93 -7.06 5.98 -17.48
C ARG A 93 -8.40 6.69 -17.76
N PRO A 94 -9.27 6.86 -16.74
CA PRO A 94 -10.61 7.42 -16.91
C PRO A 94 -10.62 8.96 -17.08
N GLY A 95 -9.45 9.60 -17.06
CA GLY A 95 -9.28 11.05 -17.04
C GLY A 95 -8.84 11.57 -15.68
N ALA A 96 -8.05 12.65 -15.69
CA ALA A 96 -7.50 13.23 -14.46
C ALA A 96 -8.59 13.71 -13.49
N ASP A 97 -9.66 14.31 -14.01
CA ASP A 97 -10.77 14.81 -13.18
C ASP A 97 -11.51 13.68 -12.47
N ALA A 98 -11.77 12.55 -13.15
CA ALA A 98 -12.41 11.39 -12.54
C ALA A 98 -11.55 10.74 -11.43
N ILE A 99 -10.24 10.69 -11.62
CA ILE A 99 -9.31 10.23 -10.59
C ILE A 99 -9.29 11.22 -9.41
N ALA A 100 -9.22 12.53 -9.69
CA ALA A 100 -9.22 13.56 -8.67
C ALA A 100 -10.51 13.57 -7.84
N GLU A 101 -11.67 13.36 -8.46
CA GLU A 101 -12.95 13.24 -7.76
C GLU A 101 -12.93 12.10 -6.74
N ARG A 102 -12.40 10.93 -7.11
CA ARG A 102 -12.25 9.80 -6.19
C ARG A 102 -11.26 10.10 -5.07
N LEU A 103 -10.14 10.78 -5.37
CA LEU A 103 -9.20 11.24 -4.36
C LEU A 103 -9.82 12.23 -3.37
N LEU A 104 -10.68 13.11 -3.83
CA LEU A 104 -11.36 14.10 -2.98
C LEU A 104 -12.54 13.50 -2.17
N SER A 105 -12.93 12.26 -2.45
CA SER A 105 -13.97 11.56 -1.68
C SER A 105 -13.46 10.81 -0.44
N VAL A 106 -12.14 10.83 -0.20
CA VAL A 106 -11.48 10.09 0.90
C VAL A 106 -11.92 10.59 2.28
N LYS A 107 -11.83 9.70 3.24
CA LYS A 107 -12.04 9.99 4.65
C LYS A 107 -10.74 9.75 5.44
N PRO A 108 -10.59 10.36 6.63
CA PRO A 108 -9.47 10.05 7.51
C PRO A 108 -9.36 8.55 7.79
N GLY A 109 -8.16 8.01 7.60
CA GLY A 109 -7.88 6.57 7.75
C GLY A 109 -7.95 5.77 6.44
N ASP A 110 -8.35 6.37 5.33
CA ASP A 110 -8.41 5.69 4.05
C ASP A 110 -7.02 5.37 3.49
N VAL A 111 -6.92 4.18 2.91
CA VAL A 111 -5.79 3.73 2.10
C VAL A 111 -6.20 3.76 0.63
N VAL A 112 -5.49 4.56 -0.15
CA VAL A 112 -5.83 4.83 -1.56
C VAL A 112 -4.91 4.03 -2.48
N LEU A 113 -5.50 3.30 -3.43
CA LEU A 113 -4.76 2.64 -4.49
C LEU A 113 -4.53 3.58 -5.67
N MET A 114 -3.27 3.66 -6.07
CA MET A 114 -2.81 4.34 -7.29
C MET A 114 -1.60 3.61 -7.86
N HIS A 115 -1.23 3.94 -9.10
CA HIS A 115 -0.12 3.32 -9.80
C HIS A 115 0.87 4.37 -10.31
N ASP A 116 2.16 4.04 -10.26
CA ASP A 116 3.27 4.86 -10.77
C ASP A 116 3.98 4.21 -11.96
N GLY A 117 3.62 2.97 -12.28
CA GLY A 117 4.18 2.18 -13.39
C GLY A 117 3.13 1.45 -14.21
N GLY A 118 3.57 0.61 -15.15
CA GLY A 118 2.69 -0.19 -16.00
C GLY A 118 2.01 0.60 -17.12
N GLY A 119 2.66 1.62 -17.66
CA GLY A 119 2.19 2.44 -18.78
C GLY A 119 2.17 3.94 -18.48
N ASP A 120 1.40 4.67 -19.29
CA ASP A 120 1.27 6.13 -19.12
C ASP A 120 0.41 6.48 -17.90
N ARG A 121 1.01 7.14 -16.91
CA ARG A 121 0.40 7.61 -15.66
C ARG A 121 0.25 9.14 -15.59
N SER A 122 0.26 9.81 -16.72
CA SER A 122 0.09 11.27 -16.79
C SER A 122 -1.20 11.73 -16.11
N GLN A 123 -2.31 11.02 -16.31
CA GLN A 123 -3.60 11.34 -15.68
C GLN A 123 -3.55 11.21 -14.16
N THR A 124 -2.84 10.21 -13.62
CA THR A 124 -2.61 10.02 -12.18
C THR A 124 -1.86 11.23 -11.61
N ILE A 125 -0.79 11.66 -12.29
CA ILE A 125 0.01 12.82 -11.87
C ILE A 125 -0.83 14.10 -11.88
N GLU A 126 -1.60 14.35 -12.93
CA GLU A 126 -2.46 15.53 -13.00
C GLU A 126 -3.57 15.50 -11.94
N ALA A 127 -4.17 14.35 -11.66
CA ALA A 127 -5.14 14.20 -10.59
C ALA A 127 -4.54 14.52 -9.21
N LEU A 128 -3.32 14.09 -8.95
CA LEU A 128 -2.61 14.43 -7.70
C LEU A 128 -2.36 15.93 -7.57
N LYS A 129 -2.01 16.63 -8.66
CA LYS A 129 -1.84 18.10 -8.65
C LYS A 129 -3.15 18.82 -8.31
N ILE A 130 -4.29 18.25 -8.70
CA ILE A 130 -5.62 18.80 -8.37
C ILE A 130 -5.99 18.50 -6.91
N ALA A 131 -5.87 17.23 -6.49
CA ALA A 131 -6.43 16.77 -5.22
C ALA A 131 -5.56 17.09 -4.01
N LEU A 132 -4.23 16.93 -4.09
CA LEU A 132 -3.36 17.09 -2.92
C LEU A 132 -3.42 18.48 -2.28
N PRO A 133 -3.43 19.60 -3.04
CA PRO A 133 -3.55 20.93 -2.43
C PRO A 133 -4.89 21.12 -1.69
N GLN A 134 -5.97 20.57 -2.23
CA GLN A 134 -7.31 20.68 -1.64
C GLN A 134 -7.39 19.87 -0.33
N LEU A 135 -6.98 18.61 -0.36
CA LEU A 135 -6.95 17.77 0.84
C LEU A 135 -6.08 18.38 1.95
N ARG A 136 -4.93 18.98 1.60
CA ARG A 136 -4.10 19.71 2.57
C ARG A 136 -4.81 20.93 3.16
N ALA A 137 -5.53 21.67 2.34
CA ALA A 137 -6.30 22.82 2.80
C ALA A 137 -7.46 22.41 3.74
N GLU A 138 -8.01 21.23 3.56
CA GLU A 138 -9.00 20.60 4.43
C GLU A 138 -8.40 19.99 5.71
N GLY A 139 -7.08 20.03 5.88
CA GLY A 139 -6.38 19.56 7.07
C GLY A 139 -5.93 18.11 7.04
N TYR A 140 -6.07 17.42 5.91
CA TYR A 140 -5.56 16.04 5.77
C TYR A 140 -4.04 15.99 5.90
N LYS A 141 -3.57 14.96 6.58
CA LYS A 141 -2.15 14.59 6.66
C LYS A 141 -1.96 13.28 5.90
N PHE A 142 -0.93 13.26 5.05
CA PHE A 142 -0.52 12.06 4.35
C PHE A 142 0.53 11.35 5.20
N VAL A 143 0.28 10.10 5.51
CA VAL A 143 1.10 9.30 6.42
C VAL A 143 1.50 7.99 5.75
N THR A 144 2.53 7.33 6.27
CA THR A 144 2.89 5.97 5.86
C THR A 144 1.93 4.96 6.48
N ILE A 145 1.93 3.73 5.97
CA ILE A 145 1.13 2.65 6.53
C ILE A 145 1.54 2.36 7.99
N ASP A 146 2.84 2.33 8.30
CA ASP A 146 3.29 2.12 9.67
C ASP A 146 2.78 3.21 10.62
N GLN A 147 2.75 4.46 10.16
CA GLN A 147 2.21 5.57 10.97
C GLN A 147 0.68 5.45 11.15
N LEU A 148 -0.03 4.99 10.12
CA LEU A 148 -1.47 4.78 10.19
C LEU A 148 -1.82 3.66 11.18
N LEU A 149 -1.15 2.51 11.08
CA LEU A 149 -1.34 1.38 11.98
C LEU A 149 -1.02 1.73 13.43
N ALA A 150 0.10 2.43 13.66
CA ALA A 150 0.47 2.88 15.00
C ALA A 150 -0.55 3.85 15.62
N TYR A 151 -1.19 4.69 14.80
CA TYR A 151 -2.27 5.58 15.25
C TYR A 151 -3.53 4.80 15.65
N ASP A 152 -3.91 3.80 14.86
CA ASP A 152 -5.09 2.99 15.12
C ASP A 152 -4.90 2.13 16.39
N ASP A 153 -3.71 1.55 16.58
CA ASP A 153 -3.36 0.80 17.79
C ASP A 153 -3.43 1.70 19.04
N ALA A 154 -2.87 2.89 18.97
CA ALA A 154 -2.91 3.85 20.09
C ALA A 154 -4.35 4.30 20.42
N LYS A 155 -5.17 4.49 19.40
CA LYS A 155 -6.58 4.85 19.55
C LYS A 155 -7.39 3.72 20.17
N ALA A 156 -7.18 2.48 19.72
CA ALA A 156 -7.84 1.29 20.27
C ALA A 156 -7.49 1.11 21.75
N LEU A 157 -6.20 1.22 22.10
CA LEU A 157 -5.74 1.14 23.49
C LEU A 157 -6.35 2.23 24.38
N ALA A 158 -6.43 3.47 23.89
CA ALA A 158 -7.03 4.57 24.64
C ALA A 158 -8.54 4.35 24.89
N GLN A 159 -9.25 3.77 23.92
CA GLN A 159 -10.68 3.43 24.08
C GLN A 159 -10.89 2.30 25.09
N GLU A 160 -10.01 1.28 25.07
CA GLU A 160 -10.06 0.18 26.02
C GLU A 160 -9.83 0.67 27.47
N LEU A 161 -8.81 1.49 27.70
CA LEU A 161 -8.53 2.09 29.02
C LEU A 161 -9.69 2.96 29.53
N ALA A 162 -10.29 3.78 28.65
CA ALA A 162 -11.44 4.60 29.01
C ALA A 162 -12.67 3.76 29.40
N SER A 163 -12.90 2.63 28.70
CA SER A 163 -14.00 1.72 29.03
C SER A 163 -13.78 0.98 30.36
N GLN A 164 -12.56 0.63 30.70
CA GLN A 164 -12.21 0.01 31.99
C GLN A 164 -12.44 0.99 33.14
N GLN A 165 -12.01 2.25 33.01
CA GLN A 165 -12.23 3.29 34.03
C GLN A 165 -13.70 3.64 34.25
N ALA A 166 -14.55 3.50 33.23
CA ALA A 166 -15.98 3.75 33.36
C ALA A 166 -16.76 2.58 34.01
N ALA A 167 -16.14 1.42 34.17
CA ALA A 167 -16.73 0.22 34.77
C ALA A 167 -16.38 0.05 36.27
N GLU A 168 -15.50 0.89 36.81
CA GLU A 168 -15.17 1.02 38.24
C GLU A 168 -16.06 2.08 38.93
#